data_6496ee32f3ec8f3cd53284c1f4d0aaef
#
_entry.id   6496ee32f3ec8f3cd53284c1f4d0aaef
#
_cell.length_a   1.000
_cell.length_b   1.000
_cell.length_c   1.000
_cell.angle_alpha   90.00
_cell.angle_beta   90.00
_cell.angle_gamma   90.00
#
_symmetry.space_group_name_H-M   'P 1'
#
loop_
_entity.id
_entity.type
_entity.pdbx_description
1 polymer ?
#
loop_
_entity_poly.entity_id
_entity_poly.type
_entity_poly.pdbx_seq_one_letter_code
_entity_poly.pdbx_strand_id
1 'polypeptide(L)'
;MKIAYLHGLESSIDIFSVKIRWLKENFDQIYTPTIKYHNKESFTSITAHIKKQSPDYIVGSSMGGYFAYLIGATLGIPTILFNPAVIGRSFDPVVDDSNLKETSHNVFLGKTDEVIDGALVQSYFSRLGLGKFTYTAYNGGHRVSAEVFIDAIKNVAGVLN
;
A
#
# COMPACT_ATOMS: atom_id res chain seq x y z
N MET A 1 10.25 -6.78 13.37
CA MET A 1 9.34 -5.82 12.65
C MET A 1 8.24 -6.59 11.96
N LYS A 2 7.02 -6.05 11.96
CA LYS A 2 5.83 -6.67 11.33
C LYS A 2 5.40 -5.86 10.11
N ILE A 3 4.92 -6.53 9.07
CA ILE A 3 4.46 -5.87 7.85
C ILE A 3 3.17 -6.48 7.31
N ALA A 4 2.29 -5.64 6.77
CA ALA A 4 1.14 -6.07 5.98
C ALA A 4 1.36 -5.70 4.52
N TYR A 5 1.03 -6.60 3.57
CA TYR A 5 1.09 -6.31 2.14
C TYR A 5 -0.25 -6.61 1.47
N LEU A 6 -0.81 -5.60 0.82
CA LEU A 6 -2.09 -5.63 0.11
C LEU A 6 -1.84 -5.59 -1.40
N HIS A 7 -2.20 -6.67 -2.10
CA HIS A 7 -2.01 -6.80 -3.55
C HIS A 7 -3.01 -5.97 -4.37
N GLY A 8 -2.75 -5.79 -5.67
CA GLY A 8 -3.64 -5.09 -6.59
C GLY A 8 -4.90 -5.88 -6.98
N LEU A 9 -5.81 -5.23 -7.71
CA LEU A 9 -7.14 -5.74 -8.06
C LEU A 9 -7.11 -7.09 -8.82
N GLU A 10 -6.31 -7.17 -9.88
CA GLU A 10 -6.22 -8.35 -10.75
C GLU A 10 -5.01 -9.23 -10.41
N SER A 11 -4.55 -9.16 -9.18
CA SER A 11 -3.45 -9.98 -8.70
C SER A 11 -3.90 -10.85 -7.54
N SER A 12 -3.12 -11.87 -7.27
CA SER A 12 -3.27 -12.74 -6.11
C SER A 12 -1.94 -12.82 -5.38
N ILE A 13 -1.98 -13.30 -4.16
CA ILE A 13 -0.75 -13.57 -3.42
C ILE A 13 -0.14 -14.87 -3.95
N ASP A 14 0.97 -14.73 -4.66
CA ASP A 14 1.84 -15.84 -4.99
C ASP A 14 2.89 -15.99 -3.88
N ILE A 15 2.68 -17.01 -3.04
CA ILE A 15 3.55 -17.32 -1.90
C ILE A 15 4.98 -17.70 -2.31
N PHE A 16 5.21 -18.06 -3.58
CA PHE A 16 6.51 -18.39 -4.15
C PHE A 16 7.16 -17.20 -4.85
N SER A 17 6.47 -16.07 -4.98
CA SER A 17 7.04 -14.87 -5.60
C SER A 17 8.26 -14.36 -4.81
N VAL A 18 9.19 -13.75 -5.52
CA VAL A 18 10.39 -13.14 -4.92
C VAL A 18 10.03 -12.14 -3.84
N LYS A 19 8.99 -11.31 -4.05
CA LYS A 19 8.53 -10.32 -3.08
C LYS A 19 8.08 -10.97 -1.76
N ILE A 20 7.23 -11.99 -1.84
CA ILE A 20 6.68 -12.65 -0.64
C ILE A 20 7.76 -13.45 0.09
N ARG A 21 8.65 -14.14 -0.63
CA ARG A 21 9.79 -14.82 0.00
C ARG A 21 10.66 -13.83 0.75
N TRP A 22 11.03 -12.72 0.10
CA TRP A 22 11.86 -11.70 0.72
C TRP A 22 11.20 -11.10 1.97
N LEU A 23 9.89 -10.82 1.93
CA LEU A 23 9.17 -10.36 3.12
C LEU A 23 9.23 -11.37 4.27
N LYS A 24 9.06 -12.67 3.97
CA LYS A 24 9.14 -13.74 4.98
C LYS A 24 10.53 -13.87 5.62
N GLU A 25 11.58 -13.60 4.86
CA GLU A 25 12.96 -13.71 5.32
C GLU A 25 13.41 -12.49 6.15
N ASN A 26 12.77 -11.33 5.97
CA ASN A 26 13.24 -10.07 6.54
C ASN A 26 12.30 -9.46 7.60
N PHE A 27 11.12 -10.02 7.81
CA PHE A 27 10.16 -9.55 8.80
C PHE A 27 9.71 -10.68 9.74
N ASP A 28 9.58 -10.36 11.04
CA ASP A 28 9.18 -11.34 12.05
C ASP A 28 7.76 -11.87 11.83
N GLN A 29 6.88 -11.02 11.33
CA GLN A 29 5.49 -11.36 11.00
C GLN A 29 5.07 -10.64 9.73
N ILE A 30 4.41 -11.37 8.85
CA ILE A 30 3.81 -10.82 7.64
C ILE A 30 2.32 -11.15 7.58
N TYR A 31 1.53 -10.20 7.09
CA TYR A 31 0.13 -10.38 6.77
C TYR A 31 -0.11 -10.06 5.30
N THR A 32 -0.43 -11.07 4.52
CA THR A 32 -0.63 -10.96 3.07
C THR A 32 -1.95 -11.62 2.68
N PRO A 33 -3.10 -10.95 2.89
CA PRO A 33 -4.40 -11.52 2.60
C PRO A 33 -4.64 -11.62 1.09
N THR A 34 -5.38 -12.64 0.65
CA THR A 34 -6.02 -12.64 -0.65
C THR A 34 -7.25 -11.75 -0.58
N ILE A 35 -7.24 -10.65 -1.35
CA ILE A 35 -8.29 -9.63 -1.28
C ILE A 35 -9.34 -9.86 -2.37
N LYS A 36 -10.57 -10.05 -1.96
CA LYS A 36 -11.74 -10.11 -2.85
C LYS A 36 -12.37 -8.72 -2.92
N TYR A 37 -11.89 -7.86 -3.80
CA TYR A 37 -12.30 -6.45 -3.89
C TYR A 37 -13.80 -6.26 -4.17
N HIS A 38 -14.45 -7.21 -4.86
CA HIS A 38 -15.90 -7.19 -5.10
C HIS A 38 -16.75 -7.46 -3.84
N ASN A 39 -16.15 -7.98 -2.77
CA ASN A 39 -16.82 -8.17 -1.50
C ASN A 39 -16.71 -6.91 -0.65
N LYS A 40 -17.85 -6.27 -0.38
CA LYS A 40 -17.94 -5.03 0.41
C LYS A 40 -17.37 -5.18 1.84
N GLU A 41 -17.38 -6.39 2.38
CA GLU A 41 -16.86 -6.67 3.73
C GLU A 41 -15.32 -6.81 3.78
N SER A 42 -14.66 -6.98 2.62
CA SER A 42 -13.21 -7.21 2.57
C SER A 42 -12.43 -6.08 3.23
N PHE A 43 -12.78 -4.82 2.96
CA PHE A 43 -12.09 -3.67 3.57
C PHE A 43 -12.21 -3.67 5.08
N THR A 44 -13.42 -3.84 5.62
CA THR A 44 -13.68 -3.86 7.07
C THR A 44 -12.96 -5.02 7.76
N SER A 45 -13.02 -6.21 7.16
CA SER A 45 -12.35 -7.41 7.67
C SER A 45 -10.83 -7.26 7.71
N ILE A 46 -10.24 -6.74 6.63
CA ILE A 46 -8.79 -6.49 6.54
C ILE A 46 -8.38 -5.42 7.56
N THR A 47 -9.15 -4.34 7.68
CA THR A 47 -8.89 -3.26 8.66
C THR A 47 -8.90 -3.80 10.10
N ALA A 48 -9.88 -4.61 10.44
CA ALA A 48 -9.97 -5.23 11.76
C ALA A 48 -8.78 -6.16 12.05
N HIS A 49 -8.36 -6.94 11.05
CA HIS A 49 -7.20 -7.83 11.19
C HIS A 49 -5.90 -7.05 11.35
N ILE A 50 -5.67 -6.03 10.52
CA ILE A 50 -4.49 -5.16 10.61
C ILE A 50 -4.45 -4.45 11.97
N LYS A 51 -5.60 -3.94 12.46
CA LYS A 51 -5.70 -3.35 13.79
C LYS A 51 -5.24 -4.32 14.89
N LYS A 52 -5.66 -5.59 14.80
CA LYS A 52 -5.28 -6.64 15.77
C LYS A 52 -3.78 -6.99 15.69
N GLN A 53 -3.22 -7.06 14.48
CA GLN A 53 -1.81 -7.42 14.25
C GLN A 53 -0.86 -6.27 14.56
N SER A 54 -1.32 -5.02 14.45
CA SER A 54 -0.52 -3.80 14.63
C SER A 54 0.83 -3.87 13.91
N PRO A 55 0.85 -3.96 12.55
CA PRO A 55 2.10 -3.95 11.82
C PRO A 55 2.80 -2.59 11.91
N ASP A 56 4.12 -2.60 11.77
CA ASP A 56 4.92 -1.37 11.75
C ASP A 56 4.70 -0.58 10.45
N TYR A 57 4.39 -1.29 9.35
CA TYR A 57 4.08 -0.71 8.03
C TYR A 57 2.97 -1.46 7.30
N ILE A 58 2.18 -0.73 6.52
CA ILE A 58 1.26 -1.31 5.54
C ILE A 58 1.80 -0.99 4.15
N VAL A 59 2.10 -2.01 3.37
CA VAL A 59 2.52 -1.90 1.97
C VAL A 59 1.34 -2.21 1.07
N GLY A 60 1.15 -1.45 0.00
CA GLY A 60 0.09 -1.72 -0.95
C GLY A 60 0.43 -1.35 -2.38
N SER A 61 -0.10 -2.13 -3.34
CA SER A 61 0.07 -1.87 -4.77
C SER A 61 -1.27 -1.65 -5.45
N SER A 62 -1.37 -0.62 -6.30
CA SER A 62 -2.58 -0.31 -7.07
C SER A 62 -3.82 -0.16 -6.18
N MET A 63 -4.85 -0.97 -6.35
CA MET A 63 -6.03 -0.98 -5.48
C MET A 63 -5.68 -1.32 -4.02
N GLY A 64 -4.73 -2.23 -3.81
CA GLY A 64 -4.17 -2.51 -2.47
C GLY A 64 -3.41 -1.30 -1.89
N GLY A 65 -2.82 -0.46 -2.74
CA GLY A 65 -2.23 0.81 -2.33
C GLY A 65 -3.27 1.80 -1.82
N TYR A 66 -4.42 1.90 -2.47
CA TYR A 66 -5.52 2.72 -1.99
C TYR A 66 -6.08 2.20 -0.65
N PHE A 67 -6.29 0.89 -0.52
CA PHE A 67 -6.71 0.28 0.75
C PHE A 67 -5.68 0.51 1.85
N ALA A 68 -4.39 0.31 1.56
CA ALA A 68 -3.30 0.55 2.50
C ALA A 68 -3.29 1.99 3.01
N TYR A 69 -3.48 2.97 2.10
CA TYR A 69 -3.59 4.38 2.46
C TYR A 69 -4.75 4.62 3.46
N LEU A 70 -5.96 4.19 3.11
CA LEU A 70 -7.15 4.41 3.97
C LEU A 70 -6.99 3.73 5.33
N ILE A 71 -6.52 2.48 5.37
CA ILE A 71 -6.30 1.74 6.62
C ILE A 71 -5.20 2.40 7.44
N GLY A 72 -4.09 2.79 6.79
CA GLY A 72 -2.99 3.48 7.45
C GLY A 72 -3.43 4.79 8.08
N ALA A 73 -4.16 5.63 7.33
CA ALA A 73 -4.71 6.88 7.84
C ALA A 73 -5.73 6.66 8.98
N THR A 74 -6.57 5.62 8.89
CA THR A 74 -7.55 5.28 9.95
C THR A 74 -6.85 4.82 11.24
N LEU A 75 -5.82 3.99 11.13
CA LEU A 75 -5.17 3.37 12.27
C LEU A 75 -3.95 4.15 12.78
N GLY A 76 -3.42 5.11 12.00
CA GLY A 76 -2.19 5.83 12.30
C GLY A 76 -0.94 4.98 12.04
N ILE A 77 -0.99 4.09 11.03
CA ILE A 77 0.12 3.20 10.65
C ILE A 77 0.77 3.74 9.38
N PRO A 78 2.10 3.93 9.35
CA PRO A 78 2.80 4.41 8.17
C PRO A 78 2.68 3.44 6.98
N THR A 79 2.67 3.98 5.76
CA THR A 79 2.44 3.18 4.55
C THR A 79 3.53 3.33 3.50
N ILE A 80 3.67 2.29 2.67
CA ILE A 80 4.49 2.27 1.46
C ILE A 80 3.58 1.90 0.29
N LEU A 81 3.36 2.85 -0.60
CA LEU A 81 2.32 2.77 -1.64
C LEU A 81 2.96 2.73 -3.03
N PHE A 82 2.66 1.70 -3.80
CA PHE A 82 3.12 1.58 -5.19
C PHE A 82 1.95 1.83 -6.14
N ASN A 83 2.04 2.91 -6.94
CA ASN A 83 1.02 3.29 -7.93
C ASN A 83 -0.42 3.19 -7.35
N PRO A 84 -0.73 3.84 -6.21
CA PRO A 84 -2.02 3.65 -5.55
C PRO A 84 -3.17 4.13 -6.43
N ALA A 85 -4.20 3.28 -6.58
CA ALA A 85 -5.37 3.54 -7.41
C ALA A 85 -6.36 4.49 -6.72
N VAL A 86 -5.95 5.73 -6.49
CA VAL A 86 -6.76 6.77 -5.83
C VAL A 86 -7.71 7.48 -6.80
N ILE A 87 -7.49 7.35 -8.11
CA ILE A 87 -8.31 7.92 -9.19
C ILE A 87 -8.87 6.78 -10.05
N GLY A 88 -10.11 6.92 -10.50
CA GLY A 88 -10.75 5.95 -11.42
C GLY A 88 -10.93 4.55 -10.85
N ARG A 89 -10.96 4.42 -9.53
CA ARG A 89 -11.09 3.14 -8.84
C ARG A 89 -12.50 2.55 -8.94
N SER A 90 -12.57 1.24 -9.05
CA SER A 90 -13.84 0.50 -9.15
C SER A 90 -14.50 0.25 -7.78
N PHE A 91 -13.74 0.39 -6.70
CA PHE A 91 -14.20 0.14 -5.33
C PHE A 91 -13.80 1.31 -4.43
N ASP A 92 -14.77 1.82 -3.71
CA ASP A 92 -14.59 2.94 -2.79
C ASP A 92 -15.14 2.55 -1.41
N PRO A 93 -14.28 2.10 -0.50
CA PRO A 93 -14.70 1.75 0.84
C PRO A 93 -15.26 2.98 1.56
N VAL A 94 -16.31 2.78 2.33
CA VAL A 94 -16.83 3.83 3.20
C VAL A 94 -15.90 3.97 4.41
N VAL A 95 -15.29 5.13 4.53
CA VAL A 95 -14.41 5.49 5.65
C VAL A 95 -14.96 6.77 6.28
N ASP A 96 -14.94 6.82 7.60
CA ASP A 96 -15.25 8.05 8.33
C ASP A 96 -14.03 8.98 8.30
N ASP A 97 -14.09 9.97 7.43
CA ASP A 97 -13.00 10.92 7.22
C ASP A 97 -12.67 11.74 8.48
N SER A 98 -13.61 11.88 9.42
CA SER A 98 -13.40 12.58 10.69
C SER A 98 -12.44 11.84 11.64
N ASN A 99 -12.21 10.55 11.41
CA ASN A 99 -11.35 9.70 12.23
C ASN A 99 -9.97 9.45 11.61
N LEU A 100 -9.66 10.05 10.47
CA LEU A 100 -8.35 9.90 9.84
C LEU A 100 -7.26 10.58 10.67
N LYS A 101 -6.12 9.90 10.80
CA LYS A 101 -4.97 10.34 11.58
C LYS A 101 -3.87 10.86 10.66
N GLU A 102 -3.17 11.87 11.12
CA GLU A 102 -1.94 12.29 10.46
C GLU A 102 -0.89 11.17 10.57
N THR A 103 -0.48 10.62 9.43
CA THR A 103 0.57 9.59 9.37
C THR A 103 1.45 9.77 8.14
N SER A 104 2.52 9.01 8.05
CA SER A 104 3.47 9.09 6.94
C SER A 104 3.11 8.13 5.81
N HIS A 105 3.10 8.63 4.58
CA HIS A 105 2.81 7.87 3.38
C HIS A 105 3.97 8.01 2.38
N ASN A 106 4.68 6.93 2.09
CA ASN A 106 5.75 6.89 1.09
C ASN A 106 5.19 6.35 -0.21
N VAL A 107 5.06 7.21 -1.21
CA VAL A 107 4.39 6.93 -2.48
C VAL A 107 5.43 6.75 -3.59
N PHE A 108 5.44 5.58 -4.20
CA PHE A 108 6.32 5.22 -5.32
C PHE A 108 5.51 5.19 -6.61
N LEU A 109 5.92 5.99 -7.61
CA LEU A 109 5.20 6.18 -8.86
C LEU A 109 6.06 5.74 -10.05
N GLY A 110 5.53 4.83 -10.85
CA GLY A 110 6.17 4.37 -12.08
C GLY A 110 6.11 5.43 -13.18
N LYS A 111 7.27 5.80 -13.76
CA LYS A 111 7.36 6.82 -14.80
C LYS A 111 6.65 6.44 -16.10
N THR A 112 6.46 5.16 -16.34
CA THR A 112 5.79 4.60 -17.52
C THR A 112 4.52 3.84 -17.16
N ASP A 113 3.87 4.23 -16.06
CA ASP A 113 2.57 3.65 -15.67
C ASP A 113 1.48 4.20 -16.59
N GLU A 114 0.88 3.32 -17.40
CA GLU A 114 -0.19 3.62 -18.33
C GLU A 114 -1.60 3.46 -17.70
N VAL A 115 -1.66 2.96 -16.46
CA VAL A 115 -2.92 2.71 -15.74
C VAL A 115 -3.20 3.83 -14.73
N ILE A 116 -2.17 4.23 -13.99
CA ILE A 116 -2.27 5.24 -12.93
C ILE A 116 -1.37 6.42 -13.26
N ASP A 117 -1.96 7.59 -13.48
CA ASP A 117 -1.23 8.84 -13.68
C ASP A 117 -0.68 9.36 -12.36
N GLY A 118 0.65 9.37 -12.22
CA GLY A 118 1.33 9.82 -11.02
C GLY A 118 1.07 11.28 -10.65
N ALA A 119 0.85 12.16 -11.64
CA ALA A 119 0.53 13.57 -11.37
C ALA A 119 -0.87 13.71 -10.75
N LEU A 120 -1.82 12.91 -11.21
CA LEU A 120 -3.16 12.86 -10.62
C LEU A 120 -3.15 12.27 -9.20
N VAL A 121 -2.29 11.28 -8.92
CA VAL A 121 -2.09 10.75 -7.57
C VAL A 121 -1.59 11.84 -6.63
N GLN A 122 -0.55 12.57 -7.03
CA GLN A 122 -0.01 13.68 -6.24
C GLN A 122 -1.06 14.77 -5.99
N SER A 123 -1.81 15.15 -7.03
CA SER A 123 -2.90 16.12 -6.93
C SER A 123 -4.01 15.66 -5.99
N TYR A 124 -4.35 14.37 -5.99
CA TYR A 124 -5.34 13.79 -5.09
C TYR A 124 -4.92 13.95 -3.63
N PHE A 125 -3.72 13.50 -3.28
CA PHE A 125 -3.22 13.59 -1.91
C PHE A 125 -2.99 15.03 -1.44
N SER A 126 -2.54 15.93 -2.32
CA SER A 126 -2.37 17.35 -2.00
C SER A 126 -3.68 18.04 -1.61
N ARG A 127 -4.80 17.59 -2.18
CA ARG A 127 -6.14 18.15 -1.86
C ARG A 127 -6.70 17.66 -0.54
N LEU A 128 -6.27 16.48 -0.07
CA LEU A 128 -6.76 15.95 1.21
C LEU A 128 -6.22 16.73 2.41
N GLY A 129 -5.05 17.35 2.29
CA GLY A 129 -4.45 18.16 3.35
C GLY A 129 -4.11 17.41 4.65
N LEU A 130 -4.20 16.08 4.63
CA LEU A 130 -3.98 15.22 5.79
C LEU A 130 -2.89 14.20 5.50
N GLY A 131 -1.92 14.09 6.42
CA GLY A 131 -0.79 13.15 6.30
C GLY A 131 0.47 13.78 5.72
N LYS A 132 1.58 13.10 5.91
CA LYS A 132 2.90 13.47 5.37
C LYS A 132 3.24 12.57 4.20
N PHE A 133 3.24 13.13 2.99
CA PHE A 133 3.49 12.37 1.76
C PHE A 133 4.90 12.63 1.24
N THR A 134 5.61 11.53 0.96
CA THR A 134 6.88 11.55 0.23
C THR A 134 6.70 10.83 -1.09
N TYR A 135 7.13 11.43 -2.21
CA TYR A 135 6.98 10.87 -3.54
C TYR A 135 8.33 10.49 -4.13
N THR A 136 8.42 9.27 -4.64
CA THR A 136 9.59 8.75 -5.34
C THR A 136 9.18 8.19 -6.69
N ALA A 137 9.72 8.75 -7.78
CA ALA A 137 9.53 8.20 -9.12
C ALA A 137 10.54 7.08 -9.38
N TYR A 138 10.10 5.96 -9.96
CA TYR A 138 10.96 4.87 -10.36
C TYR A 138 10.84 4.54 -11.86
N ASN A 139 11.88 3.94 -12.42
CA ASN A 139 11.84 3.48 -13.81
C ASN A 139 11.05 2.18 -13.92
N GLY A 140 9.81 2.26 -14.36
CA GLY A 140 8.91 1.11 -14.48
C GLY A 140 7.46 1.55 -14.69
N GLY A 141 6.61 0.58 -15.00
CA GLY A 141 5.18 0.75 -15.24
C GLY A 141 4.32 0.43 -14.02
N HIS A 142 3.05 0.09 -14.29
CA HIS A 142 2.05 -0.16 -13.25
C HIS A 142 2.41 -1.31 -12.30
N ARG A 143 2.97 -2.41 -12.84
CA ARG A 143 3.42 -3.54 -12.02
C ARG A 143 4.84 -3.28 -11.53
N VAL A 144 4.98 -3.01 -10.24
CA VAL A 144 6.28 -2.80 -9.61
C VAL A 144 7.12 -4.10 -9.66
N SER A 145 8.38 -3.99 -10.09
CA SER A 145 9.32 -5.13 -10.08
C SER A 145 9.66 -5.57 -8.64
N ALA A 146 10.21 -6.77 -8.49
CA ALA A 146 10.66 -7.24 -7.18
C ALA A 146 11.80 -6.38 -6.63
N GLU A 147 12.74 -5.98 -7.50
CA GLU A 147 13.86 -5.12 -7.14
C GLU A 147 13.40 -3.78 -6.57
N VAL A 148 12.58 -3.03 -7.31
CA VAL A 148 12.04 -1.74 -6.86
C VAL A 148 11.23 -1.89 -5.56
N PHE A 149 10.43 -2.96 -5.46
CA PHE A 149 9.64 -3.24 -4.27
C PHE A 149 10.51 -3.45 -3.04
N ILE A 150 11.54 -4.28 -3.17
CA ILE A 150 12.47 -4.60 -2.08
C ILE A 150 13.27 -3.37 -1.67
N ASP A 151 13.85 -2.65 -2.63
CA ASP A 151 14.66 -1.46 -2.35
C ASP A 151 13.85 -0.35 -1.68
N ALA A 152 12.61 -0.13 -2.13
CA ALA A 152 11.72 0.83 -1.50
C ALA A 152 11.43 0.48 -0.04
N ILE A 153 11.13 -0.78 0.26
CA ILE A 153 10.84 -1.22 1.63
C ILE A 153 12.11 -1.13 2.49
N LYS A 154 13.26 -1.56 1.99
CA LYS A 154 14.55 -1.43 2.71
C LYS A 154 14.81 0.03 3.10
N ASN A 155 14.69 0.95 2.15
CA ASN A 155 14.97 2.36 2.37
C ASN A 155 14.00 3.01 3.36
N VAL A 156 12.72 2.69 3.29
CA VAL A 156 11.69 3.30 4.15
C VAL A 156 11.66 2.65 5.54
N ALA A 157 11.70 1.32 5.62
CA ALA A 157 11.60 0.60 6.88
C ALA A 157 12.95 0.39 7.59
N GLY A 158 14.06 0.77 6.96
CA GLY A 158 15.40 0.62 7.57
C GLY A 158 15.85 -0.83 7.72
N VAL A 159 15.39 -1.72 6.84
CA VAL A 159 15.80 -3.13 6.85
C VAL A 159 17.20 -3.24 6.28
N LEU A 160 18.17 -3.57 7.11
CA LEU A 160 19.55 -3.83 6.70
C LEU A 160 19.66 -5.25 6.13
N ASN A 161 20.55 -5.42 5.16
CA ASN A 161 20.89 -6.75 4.61
C ASN A 161 21.64 -7.60 5.62
#